data_d7a4b57723eb9107e5094980ac5c9ccd
#
_entry.id   d7a4b57723eb9107e5094980ac5c9ccd
#
_cell.length_a   1.000
_cell.length_b   1.000
_cell.length_c   1.000
_cell.angle_alpha   90.00
_cell.angle_beta   90.00
_cell.angle_gamma   90.00
#
_symmetry.space_group_name_H-M   'P 1'
#
loop_
_entity.id
_entity.type
_entity.pdbx_description
1 polymer ?
#
loop_
_entity_poly.entity_id
_entity_poly.type
_entity_poly.pdbx_seq_one_letter_code
_entity_poly.pdbx_strand_id
1 'polypeptide(L)'
;MKLINIGFGSMVAANRLLAIVAPDSAPIKRVIQEARDRAMLIDASYGRKTKAVILMDTDHVILAASTPETIYARWMDKQVEEMEEEN
;
A
#
# COMPACT_ATOMS: atom_id res chain seq x y z
N MET A 1 -7.10 -9.86 -12.61
CA MET A 1 -6.38 -9.44 -11.39
C MET A 1 -6.85 -8.07 -10.97
N LYS A 2 -7.11 -7.90 -9.68
CA LYS A 2 -7.56 -6.61 -9.16
C LYS A 2 -6.37 -5.75 -8.73
N LEU A 3 -6.35 -4.50 -9.15
CA LEU A 3 -5.36 -3.52 -8.74
C LEU A 3 -6.01 -2.48 -7.82
N ILE A 4 -5.30 -2.11 -6.77
CA ILE A 4 -5.78 -1.10 -5.82
C ILE A 4 -4.92 0.15 -5.97
N ASN A 5 -5.56 1.29 -6.21
CA ASN A 5 -4.90 2.58 -6.28
C ASN A 5 -4.46 3.02 -4.88
N ILE A 6 -3.18 3.26 -4.69
CA ILE A 6 -2.64 3.73 -3.41
C ILE A 6 -2.16 5.18 -3.47
N GLY A 7 -2.45 5.87 -4.58
CA GLY A 7 -2.16 7.28 -4.74
C GLY A 7 -1.00 7.53 -5.68
N PHE A 8 -0.98 8.73 -6.26
CA PHE A 8 0.11 9.21 -7.12
C PHE A 8 0.46 8.29 -8.28
N GLY A 9 -0.55 7.62 -8.85
CA GLY A 9 -0.34 6.73 -9.98
C GLY A 9 0.20 5.36 -9.63
N SER A 10 0.34 5.06 -8.34
CA SER A 10 0.84 3.75 -7.88
C SER A 10 -0.31 2.81 -7.58
N MET A 11 -0.15 1.55 -7.94
CA MET A 11 -1.15 0.51 -7.70
C MET A 11 -0.49 -0.74 -7.17
N VAL A 12 -1.23 -1.50 -6.37
CA VAL A 12 -0.77 -2.79 -5.85
C VAL A 12 -1.75 -3.88 -6.23
N ALA A 13 -1.25 -5.10 -6.38
CA ALA A 13 -2.09 -6.25 -6.69
C ALA A 13 -2.80 -6.72 -5.43
N ALA A 14 -4.13 -6.73 -5.45
CA ALA A 14 -4.92 -7.11 -4.28
C ALA A 14 -4.67 -8.55 -3.85
N ASN A 15 -4.42 -9.44 -4.81
CA ASN A 15 -4.21 -10.85 -4.50
C ASN A 15 -2.81 -11.15 -3.93
N ARG A 16 -1.94 -10.14 -3.84
CA ARG A 16 -0.59 -10.29 -3.26
C ARG A 16 -0.45 -9.51 -1.97
N LEU A 17 -1.49 -8.87 -1.54
CA LEU A 17 -1.49 -8.01 -0.36
C LEU A 17 -1.84 -8.83 0.88
N LEU A 18 -1.04 -8.73 1.93
CA LEU A 18 -1.30 -9.40 3.20
C LEU A 18 -2.00 -8.50 4.20
N ALA A 19 -1.57 -7.24 4.28
CA ALA A 19 -2.11 -6.34 5.29
C ALA A 19 -1.89 -4.88 4.88
N ILE A 20 -2.78 -4.02 5.35
CA ILE A 20 -2.65 -2.57 5.27
C ILE A 20 -2.74 -2.06 6.69
N VAL A 21 -1.70 -1.42 7.18
CA VAL A 21 -1.61 -1.02 8.59
C VAL A 21 -1.19 0.45 8.71
N ALA A 22 -1.50 1.04 9.86
CA ALA A 22 -1.05 2.39 10.18
C ALA A 22 0.44 2.35 10.57
N PRO A 23 1.19 3.41 10.29
CA PRO A 23 2.65 3.42 10.49
C PRO A 23 3.11 3.69 11.92
N ASP A 24 2.20 4.00 12.84
CA ASP A 24 2.57 4.65 14.10
C ASP A 24 3.00 3.72 15.24
N SER A 25 2.85 2.42 15.10
CA SER A 25 3.22 1.50 16.17
C SER A 25 4.70 1.12 16.10
N ALA A 26 5.30 0.80 17.25
CA ALA A 26 6.68 0.38 17.29
C ALA A 26 6.95 -0.88 16.47
N PRO A 27 6.09 -1.92 16.50
CA PRO A 27 6.31 -3.09 15.66
C PRO A 27 6.34 -2.76 14.17
N ILE A 28 5.47 -1.86 13.72
CA ILE A 28 5.41 -1.50 12.30
C ILE A 28 6.64 -0.68 11.90
N LYS A 29 7.09 0.21 12.77
CA LYS A 29 8.33 0.97 12.51
C LYS A 29 9.52 0.04 12.36
N ARG A 30 9.56 -1.04 13.13
CA ARG A 30 10.61 -2.05 13.02
C ARG A 30 10.52 -2.79 11.67
N VAL A 31 9.31 -3.15 11.26
CA VAL A 31 9.09 -3.80 9.95
C VAL A 31 9.60 -2.91 8.82
N ILE A 32 9.30 -1.61 8.88
CA ILE A 32 9.77 -0.65 7.88
C ILE A 32 11.30 -0.61 7.86
N GLN A 33 11.93 -0.53 9.03
CA GLN A 33 13.38 -0.46 9.10
C GLN A 33 14.04 -1.74 8.57
N GLU A 34 13.52 -2.89 8.92
CA GLU A 34 14.04 -4.16 8.42
C GLU A 34 13.89 -4.26 6.90
N ALA A 35 12.77 -3.81 6.35
CA ALA A 35 12.58 -3.81 4.91
C ALA A 35 13.58 -2.88 4.23
N ARG A 36 13.83 -1.72 4.83
CA ARG A 36 14.82 -0.77 4.30
C ARG A 36 16.20 -1.41 4.26
N ASP A 37 16.59 -2.07 5.35
CA ASP A 37 17.91 -2.71 5.46
C ASP A 37 18.09 -3.83 4.45
N ARG A 38 17.00 -4.49 4.07
CA ARG A 38 17.01 -5.61 3.12
C ARG A 38 16.71 -5.19 1.69
N ALA A 39 16.60 -3.89 1.42
CA ALA A 39 16.24 -3.36 0.12
C ALA A 39 14.87 -3.85 -0.39
N MET A 40 13.94 -4.09 0.54
CA MET A 40 12.59 -4.53 0.24
C MET A 40 11.55 -3.45 0.51
N LEU A 41 11.99 -2.21 0.75
CA LEU A 41 11.10 -1.09 1.03
C LEU A 41 10.86 -0.29 -0.26
N ILE A 42 9.59 -0.05 -0.55
CA ILE A 42 9.19 0.78 -1.68
C ILE A 42 8.45 1.99 -1.12
N ASP A 43 9.00 3.19 -1.32
CA ASP A 43 8.35 4.41 -0.85
C ASP A 43 7.51 5.00 -1.97
N ALA A 44 6.20 4.81 -1.88
CA ALA A 44 5.24 5.33 -2.84
C ALA A 44 4.50 6.57 -2.30
N SER A 45 5.04 7.22 -1.26
CA SER A 45 4.45 8.41 -0.68
C SER A 45 4.84 9.70 -1.41
N TYR A 46 5.87 9.64 -2.24
CA TYR A 46 6.36 10.79 -3.02
C TYR A 46 6.66 12.01 -2.16
N GLY A 47 7.37 11.79 -1.05
CA GLY A 47 7.76 12.87 -0.14
C GLY A 47 6.66 13.36 0.78
N ARG A 48 5.46 12.78 0.69
CA ARG A 48 4.36 13.10 1.59
C ARG A 48 4.45 12.26 2.85
N LYS A 49 3.71 12.66 3.88
CA LYS A 49 3.67 11.88 5.11
C LYS A 49 3.09 10.50 4.84
N THR A 50 3.78 9.46 5.31
CA THR A 50 3.28 8.09 5.22
C THR A 50 2.07 7.92 6.14
N LYS A 51 0.96 7.49 5.56
CA LYS A 51 -0.28 7.26 6.31
C LYS A 51 -0.69 5.80 6.35
N ALA A 52 -0.12 4.97 5.47
CA ALA A 52 -0.38 3.54 5.46
C ALA A 52 0.87 2.78 5.08
N VAL A 53 0.99 1.59 5.62
CA VAL A 53 2.06 0.65 5.31
C VAL A 53 1.41 -0.61 4.76
N ILE A 54 1.82 -1.02 3.57
CA ILE A 54 1.23 -2.15 2.86
C ILE A 54 2.25 -3.29 2.88
N LEU A 55 1.81 -4.43 3.42
CA LEU A 55 2.65 -5.62 3.50
C LEU A 55 2.24 -6.58 2.40
N MET A 56 3.21 -6.97 1.57
CA MET A 56 2.97 -7.86 0.44
C MET A 56 3.46 -9.27 0.75
N ASP A 57 2.93 -10.26 0.03
CA ASP A 57 3.31 -11.67 0.23
C ASP A 57 4.74 -11.97 -0.23
N THR A 58 5.39 -11.02 -0.89
CA THR A 58 6.77 -11.13 -1.33
C THR A 58 7.77 -10.58 -0.31
N ASP A 59 7.30 -10.19 0.87
CA ASP A 59 8.04 -9.48 1.92
C ASP A 59 8.36 -8.03 1.58
N HIS A 60 7.88 -7.51 0.47
CA HIS A 60 8.01 -6.08 0.17
C HIS A 60 7.10 -5.28 1.09
N VAL A 61 7.59 -4.13 1.52
CA VAL A 61 6.85 -3.18 2.35
C VAL A 61 6.72 -1.88 1.56
N ILE A 62 5.49 -1.41 1.39
CA ILE A 62 5.20 -0.23 0.58
C ILE A 62 4.63 0.86 1.46
N LEU A 63 5.24 2.06 1.40
CA LEU A 63 4.75 3.22 2.13
C LEU A 63 3.83 4.03 1.23
N ALA A 64 2.64 4.38 1.73
CA ALA A 64 1.65 5.12 0.97
C ALA A 64 1.19 6.36 1.72
N ALA A 65 0.84 7.41 0.98
CA ALA A 65 0.35 8.65 1.54
C ALA A 65 -1.17 8.63 1.78
N SER A 66 -1.87 7.64 1.27
CA SER A 66 -3.30 7.45 1.53
C SER A 66 -3.49 6.67 2.83
N THR A 67 -4.59 6.95 3.55
CA THR A 67 -4.86 6.24 4.80
C THR A 67 -5.29 4.80 4.53
N PRO A 68 -5.15 3.90 5.53
CA PRO A 68 -5.65 2.53 5.38
C PRO A 68 -7.13 2.48 5.03
N GLU A 69 -7.94 3.36 5.61
CA GLU A 69 -9.38 3.42 5.34
C GLU A 69 -9.65 3.79 3.89
N THR A 70 -8.88 4.75 3.34
CA THR A 70 -9.02 5.15 1.95
C THR A 70 -8.65 4.01 1.00
N ILE A 71 -7.57 3.32 1.29
CA ILE A 71 -7.12 2.19 0.47
C ILE A 71 -8.14 1.05 0.53
N TYR A 72 -8.65 0.76 1.71
CA TYR A 72 -9.68 -0.25 1.89
C TYR A 72 -10.95 0.09 1.09
N ALA A 73 -11.37 1.36 1.14
CA ALA A 73 -12.54 1.80 0.39
C ALA A 73 -12.35 1.61 -1.12
N ARG A 74 -11.17 1.91 -1.62
CA ARG A 74 -10.84 1.70 -3.04
C ARG A 74 -10.84 0.23 -3.41
N TRP A 75 -10.35 -0.62 -2.51
CA TRP A 75 -10.36 -2.08 -2.71
C TRP A 75 -11.79 -2.59 -2.83
N MET A 76 -12.71 -2.07 -2.02
CA MET A 76 -14.09 -2.52 -2.01
C MET A 76 -14.96 -1.84 -3.06
N ASP A 77 -14.45 -0.83 -3.76
CA ASP A 77 -15.21 -0.07 -4.74
C ASP A 77 -15.13 -0.73 -6.12
N LYS A 78 -16.16 -1.51 -6.44
CA LYS A 78 -16.22 -2.21 -7.71
C LYS A 78 -16.40 -1.29 -8.92
N GLN A 79 -17.05 -0.14 -8.72
CA GLN A 79 -17.24 0.81 -9.82
C GLN A 79 -15.93 1.44 -10.24
N VAL A 80 -15.11 1.82 -9.28
CA VAL A 80 -13.79 2.40 -9.59
C VAL A 80 -12.93 1.37 -10.32
N GLU A 81 -12.97 0.11 -9.88
CA GLU A 81 -12.25 -0.97 -10.52
C GLU A 81 -12.71 -1.18 -11.96
N GLU A 82 -14.02 -1.17 -12.19
CA GLU A 82 -14.57 -1.34 -13.52
C GLU A 82 -14.18 -0.17 -14.44
N MET A 83 -14.18 1.04 -13.94
CA MET A 83 -13.75 2.19 -14.69
C MET A 83 -12.28 2.11 -15.08
N GLU A 84 -11.44 1.62 -14.19
CA GLU A 84 -10.01 1.43 -14.47
C GLU A 84 -9.79 0.38 -15.55
N GLU A 85 -10.59 -0.68 -15.56
CA GLU A 85 -10.49 -1.72 -16.58
C GLU A 85 -10.90 -1.23 -17.97
N GLU A 86 -11.84 -0.29 -18.03
CA GLU A 86 -12.31 0.27 -19.30
C GLU A 86 -11.28 1.21 -19.93
N ASN A 87 -10.39 1.74 -19.16
CA ASN A 87 -9.37 2.66 -19.64
C ASN A 87 -8.09 1.94 -20.05
#